data_7036898a1f4181909e41a8fd0d67c9d2
#
_entry.id   7036898a1f4181909e41a8fd0d67c9d2
#
_cell.length_a   1.000
_cell.length_b   1.000
_cell.length_c   1.000
_cell.angle_alpha   90.00
_cell.angle_beta   90.00
_cell.angle_gamma   90.00
#
_symmetry.space_group_name_H-M   'P 1'
#
loop_
_entity.id
_entity.type
_entity.pdbx_description
1 polymer ?
#
loop_
_entity_poly.entity_id
_entity_poly.type
_entity_poly.pdbx_seq_one_letter_code
_entity_poly.pdbx_strand_id
1 'polypeptide(L)'
;MKNIESSMMGLVCRRHGMKNSISLIKRLVLMRFQRLMMYKIGFWGPFLIDGSLFIVQLLAFQAIYSQVDSIGEWSRGNMVVFIGSFSLINAINMTVYFFGVNSIPEKIKTGELDLYLTKPANVLLRLTFEQVNPGAAPLIFLSIGIVLYGCSLQGMKLAMGKVAAYAVAILFMSVLYYVLEVIIRSTAFFFISADGATQLEDCGLELCMQLPGTLFYGVYKMIFYMVLPYGIIATYPTLLLADGLSAGMLVHGVGVVVVFFAFMIILWRAGLRHYNGVNSQ
;
A
#
# COMPACT_ATOMS: atom_id res chain seq x y z
N MET A 1 -41.29 -21.34 -0.66
CA MET A 1 -40.72 -21.27 0.68
C MET A 1 -39.25 -21.74 0.75
N LYS A 2 -38.82 -22.80 0.07
CA LYS A 2 -37.40 -23.28 0.11
C LYS A 2 -36.34 -22.26 -0.40
N ASN A 3 -36.68 -21.36 -1.33
CA ASN A 3 -35.70 -20.37 -1.87
C ASN A 3 -35.42 -19.18 -0.94
N ILE A 4 -36.30 -18.88 0.00
CA ILE A 4 -36.13 -17.80 0.96
C ILE A 4 -35.27 -18.27 2.14
N GLU A 5 -35.46 -19.52 2.57
CA GLU A 5 -34.63 -20.12 3.64
C GLU A 5 -33.16 -20.30 3.21
N SER A 6 -32.90 -20.73 1.97
CA SER A 6 -31.54 -20.88 1.46
C SER A 6 -30.82 -19.51 1.32
N SER A 7 -31.57 -18.44 0.95
CA SER A 7 -31.02 -17.08 0.88
C SER A 7 -30.75 -16.48 2.25
N MET A 8 -31.63 -16.72 3.23
CA MET A 8 -31.42 -16.27 4.62
C MET A 8 -30.29 -17.03 5.31
N MET A 9 -30.19 -18.33 5.08
CA MET A 9 -29.11 -19.17 5.62
C MET A 9 -27.73 -18.75 5.04
N GLY A 10 -27.66 -18.36 3.75
CA GLY A 10 -26.49 -17.79 3.11
C GLY A 10 -26.07 -16.44 3.70
N LEU A 11 -27.04 -15.56 4.02
CA LEU A 11 -26.80 -14.27 4.66
C LEU A 11 -26.36 -14.38 6.11
N VAL A 12 -26.93 -15.32 6.87
CA VAL A 12 -26.55 -15.59 8.27
C VAL A 12 -25.14 -16.21 8.33
N CYS A 13 -24.82 -17.14 7.44
CA CYS A 13 -23.48 -17.74 7.34
C CYS A 13 -22.41 -16.71 6.93
N ARG A 14 -22.73 -15.80 6.01
CA ARG A 14 -21.86 -14.66 5.64
C ARG A 14 -21.64 -13.68 6.79
N ARG A 15 -22.66 -13.40 7.58
CA ARG A 15 -22.59 -12.48 8.74
C ARG A 15 -21.79 -13.07 9.91
N HIS A 16 -21.88 -14.38 10.14
CA HIS A 16 -21.06 -15.10 11.12
C HIS A 16 -19.59 -15.19 10.67
N GLY A 17 -19.33 -15.44 9.39
CA GLY A 17 -17.98 -15.45 8.82
C GLY A 17 -17.27 -14.11 8.93
N MET A 18 -17.97 -13.00 8.72
CA MET A 18 -17.41 -11.65 8.80
C MET A 18 -17.06 -11.22 10.25
N LYS A 19 -17.93 -11.52 11.24
CA LYS A 19 -17.62 -11.27 12.66
C LYS A 19 -16.45 -12.12 13.15
N ASN A 20 -16.33 -13.36 12.69
CA ASN A 20 -15.21 -14.22 13.01
C ASN A 20 -13.90 -13.74 12.36
N SER A 21 -13.94 -13.19 11.14
CA SER A 21 -12.76 -12.64 10.47
C SER A 21 -12.21 -11.39 11.17
N ILE A 22 -13.07 -10.45 11.59
CA ILE A 22 -12.65 -9.26 12.34
C ILE A 22 -12.06 -9.64 13.71
N SER A 23 -12.70 -10.57 14.43
CA SER A 23 -12.18 -11.09 15.70
C SER A 23 -10.83 -11.80 15.53
N LEU A 24 -10.64 -12.54 14.42
CA LEU A 24 -9.39 -13.18 14.07
C LEU A 24 -8.29 -12.15 13.83
N ILE A 25 -8.56 -11.16 12.98
CA ILE A 25 -7.60 -10.05 12.68
C ILE A 25 -7.17 -9.35 13.97
N LYS A 26 -8.14 -8.97 14.83
CA LYS A 26 -7.83 -8.33 16.11
C LYS A 26 -6.90 -9.17 16.98
N ARG A 27 -7.13 -10.48 17.07
CA ARG A 27 -6.29 -11.41 17.84
C ARG A 27 -4.89 -11.54 17.22
N LEU A 28 -4.78 -11.66 15.90
CA LEU A 28 -3.49 -11.74 15.20
C LEU A 28 -2.65 -10.49 15.44
N VAL A 29 -3.25 -9.30 15.27
CA VAL A 29 -2.59 -8.01 15.50
C VAL A 29 -2.13 -7.89 16.96
N LEU A 30 -2.98 -8.25 17.93
CA LEU A 30 -2.65 -8.16 19.35
C LEU A 30 -1.50 -9.09 19.73
N MET A 31 -1.54 -10.35 19.29
CA MET A 31 -0.45 -11.32 19.54
C MET A 31 0.88 -10.86 18.92
N ARG A 32 0.83 -10.28 17.72
CA ARG A 32 2.02 -9.79 17.05
C ARG A 32 2.61 -8.57 17.78
N PHE A 33 1.74 -7.66 18.22
CA PHE A 33 2.13 -6.50 19.03
C PHE A 33 2.85 -6.93 20.32
N GLN A 34 2.25 -7.86 21.07
CA GLN A 34 2.84 -8.39 22.32
C GLN A 34 4.20 -9.05 22.07
N ARG A 35 4.34 -9.82 20.97
CA ARG A 35 5.60 -10.47 20.60
C ARG A 35 6.70 -9.48 20.26
N LEU A 36 6.41 -8.44 19.49
CA LEU A 36 7.40 -7.44 19.09
C LEU A 36 7.83 -6.54 20.25
N MET A 37 6.93 -6.25 21.19
CA MET A 37 7.30 -5.46 22.39
C MET A 37 8.31 -6.16 23.31
N MET A 38 8.43 -7.49 23.24
CA MET A 38 9.46 -8.23 23.99
C MET A 38 10.87 -7.97 23.45
N TYR A 39 11.02 -7.60 22.18
CA TYR A 39 12.30 -7.36 21.54
C TYR A 39 12.45 -5.87 21.17
N LYS A 40 13.01 -5.07 22.08
CA LYS A 40 13.14 -3.60 21.91
C LYS A 40 13.84 -3.19 20.60
N ILE A 41 14.92 -3.88 20.22
CA ILE A 41 15.65 -3.60 18.97
C ILE A 41 14.79 -3.92 17.74
N GLY A 42 14.07 -5.05 17.76
CA GLY A 42 13.15 -5.42 16.66
C GLY A 42 11.95 -4.48 16.53
N PHE A 43 11.58 -3.80 17.62
CA PHE A 43 10.52 -2.80 17.60
C PHE A 43 10.99 -1.46 17.00
N TRP A 44 12.15 -0.95 17.43
CA TRP A 44 12.66 0.36 16.99
C TRP A 44 13.50 0.31 15.70
N GLY A 45 14.00 -0.89 15.31
CA GLY A 45 14.85 -1.07 14.14
C GLY A 45 14.25 -0.51 12.85
N PRO A 46 13.03 -0.89 12.46
CA PRO A 46 12.37 -0.36 11.26
C PRO A 46 12.23 1.16 11.28
N PHE A 47 11.85 1.74 12.43
CA PHE A 47 11.73 3.19 12.58
C PHE A 47 13.07 3.91 12.35
N LEU A 48 14.17 3.39 12.88
CA LEU A 48 15.48 4.04 12.74
C LEU A 48 16.00 3.93 11.30
N ILE A 49 15.85 2.77 10.66
CA ILE A 49 16.31 2.54 9.28
C ILE A 49 15.48 3.37 8.29
N ASP A 50 14.17 3.16 8.25
CA ASP A 50 13.30 3.83 7.27
C ASP A 50 13.18 5.32 7.56
N GLY A 51 13.16 5.71 8.85
CA GLY A 51 13.16 7.12 9.25
C GLY A 51 14.43 7.85 8.80
N SER A 52 15.61 7.20 8.87
CA SER A 52 16.85 7.78 8.37
C SER A 52 16.83 7.96 6.85
N LEU A 53 16.27 7.00 6.11
CA LEU A 53 16.11 7.10 4.66
C LEU A 53 15.20 8.27 4.26
N PHE A 54 14.09 8.49 4.96
CA PHE A 54 13.22 9.64 4.72
C PHE A 54 13.92 10.98 4.98
N ILE A 55 14.73 11.05 6.06
CA ILE A 55 15.53 12.26 6.36
C ILE A 55 16.57 12.49 5.26
N VAL A 56 17.29 11.45 4.83
CA VAL A 56 18.28 11.56 3.74
C VAL A 56 17.60 12.04 2.46
N GLN A 57 16.42 11.51 2.11
CA GLN A 57 15.67 11.96 0.95
C GLN A 57 15.28 13.43 1.05
N LEU A 58 14.81 13.91 2.21
CA LEU A 58 14.50 15.32 2.44
C LEU A 58 15.74 16.21 2.29
N LEU A 59 16.87 15.79 2.85
CA LEU A 59 18.14 16.53 2.73
C LEU A 59 18.64 16.61 1.29
N ALA A 60 18.52 15.50 0.53
CA ALA A 60 18.84 15.47 -0.89
C ALA A 60 17.99 16.47 -1.69
N PHE A 61 16.67 16.48 -1.48
CA PHE A 61 15.79 17.45 -2.13
C PHE A 61 16.05 18.88 -1.65
N GLN A 62 16.37 19.09 -0.37
CA GLN A 62 16.76 20.41 0.12
C GLN A 62 18.02 20.92 -0.59
N ALA A 63 19.02 20.08 -0.82
CA ALA A 63 20.22 20.42 -1.56
C ALA A 63 19.91 20.79 -3.01
N ILE A 64 19.03 20.05 -3.70
CA ILE A 64 18.59 20.37 -5.06
C ILE A 64 17.88 21.74 -5.10
N TYR A 65 16.90 21.96 -4.22
CA TYR A 65 16.14 23.21 -4.16
C TYR A 65 16.93 24.41 -3.58
N SER A 66 18.17 24.20 -3.16
CA SER A 66 19.11 25.32 -2.89
C SER A 66 19.70 25.90 -4.16
N GLN A 67 19.62 25.17 -5.30
CA GLN A 67 20.16 25.56 -6.60
C GLN A 67 19.08 25.93 -7.62
N VAL A 68 17.82 25.50 -7.40
CA VAL A 68 16.69 25.76 -8.29
C VAL A 68 15.45 26.12 -7.48
N ASP A 69 14.62 27.02 -8.00
CA ASP A 69 13.39 27.47 -7.33
C ASP A 69 12.25 26.47 -7.47
N SER A 70 12.22 25.72 -8.57
CA SER A 70 11.20 24.75 -8.87
C SER A 70 11.72 23.64 -9.80
N ILE A 71 11.10 22.47 -9.72
CA ILE A 71 11.30 21.33 -10.65
C ILE A 71 10.01 21.16 -11.44
N GLY A 72 9.96 21.65 -12.68
CA GLY A 72 8.73 21.75 -13.44
C GLY A 72 7.72 22.67 -12.72
N GLU A 73 6.52 22.16 -12.45
CA GLU A 73 5.47 22.87 -11.70
C GLU A 73 5.54 22.66 -10.18
N TRP A 74 6.58 21.95 -9.68
CA TRP A 74 6.72 21.58 -8.27
C TRP A 74 7.60 22.56 -7.52
N SER A 75 6.98 23.36 -6.66
CA SER A 75 7.70 24.19 -5.69
C SER A 75 8.32 23.32 -4.59
N ARG A 76 9.28 23.91 -3.84
CA ARG A 76 9.91 23.22 -2.70
C ARG A 76 8.89 22.68 -1.69
N GLY A 77 7.86 23.46 -1.34
CA GLY A 77 6.83 23.03 -0.39
C GLY A 77 6.01 21.87 -0.92
N ASN A 78 5.58 21.92 -2.18
CA ASN A 78 4.83 20.82 -2.83
C ASN A 78 5.66 19.54 -2.88
N MET A 79 6.96 19.62 -3.15
CA MET A 79 7.83 18.44 -3.16
C MET A 79 7.98 17.82 -1.77
N VAL A 80 8.11 18.63 -0.72
CA VAL A 80 8.15 18.11 0.67
C VAL A 80 6.83 17.43 1.04
N VAL A 81 5.67 18.00 0.64
CA VAL A 81 4.36 17.36 0.83
C VAL A 81 4.27 16.03 0.06
N PHE A 82 4.82 15.97 -1.16
CA PHE A 82 4.87 14.75 -1.96
C PHE A 82 5.70 13.66 -1.26
N ILE A 83 6.91 13.98 -0.80
CA ILE A 83 7.77 13.06 -0.06
C ILE A 83 7.05 12.57 1.20
N GLY A 84 6.45 13.49 1.97
CA GLY A 84 5.68 13.15 3.15
C GLY A 84 4.48 12.27 2.87
N SER A 85 3.75 12.53 1.76
CA SER A 85 2.61 11.71 1.33
C SER A 85 3.03 10.30 0.94
N PHE A 86 4.14 10.17 0.19
CA PHE A 86 4.68 8.87 -0.15
C PHE A 86 5.15 8.12 1.09
N SER A 87 5.92 8.78 1.96
CA SER A 87 6.40 8.22 3.22
C SER A 87 5.25 7.76 4.11
N LEU A 88 4.13 8.51 4.15
CA LEU A 88 2.94 8.17 4.93
C LEU A 88 2.27 6.89 4.41
N ILE A 89 2.09 6.79 3.08
CA ILE A 89 1.52 5.60 2.45
C ILE A 89 2.44 4.39 2.67
N ASN A 90 3.76 4.57 2.53
CA ASN A 90 4.73 3.52 2.78
C ASN A 90 4.76 3.09 4.26
N ALA A 91 4.64 4.03 5.20
CA ALA A 91 4.54 3.72 6.62
C ALA A 91 3.28 2.91 6.97
N ILE A 92 2.14 3.21 6.33
CA ILE A 92 0.91 2.41 6.43
C ILE A 92 1.14 1.00 5.87
N ASN A 93 1.76 0.88 4.69
CA ASN A 93 2.13 -0.39 4.07
C ASN A 93 2.99 -1.23 5.02
N MET A 94 4.13 -0.70 5.46
CA MET A 94 5.07 -1.38 6.35
C MET A 94 4.43 -1.79 7.68
N THR A 95 3.51 -1.00 8.20
CA THR A 95 2.81 -1.29 9.47
C THR A 95 1.78 -2.39 9.30
N VAL A 96 0.99 -2.37 8.20
CA VAL A 96 -0.26 -3.15 8.12
C VAL A 96 -0.10 -4.44 7.34
N TYR A 97 0.52 -4.43 6.15
CA TYR A 97 0.40 -5.55 5.22
C TYR A 97 1.67 -5.98 4.50
N PHE A 98 2.72 -5.17 4.44
CA PHE A 98 3.93 -5.45 3.67
C PHE A 98 4.52 -6.84 3.94
N PHE A 99 4.81 -7.15 5.19
CA PHE A 99 5.45 -8.42 5.55
C PHE A 99 4.55 -9.63 5.28
N GLY A 100 3.24 -9.46 5.46
CA GLY A 100 2.26 -10.51 5.17
C GLY A 100 2.16 -10.79 3.68
N VAL A 101 2.02 -9.76 2.86
CA VAL A 101 1.92 -9.86 1.40
C VAL A 101 3.23 -10.34 0.80
N ASN A 102 4.37 -9.82 1.27
CA ASN A 102 5.69 -10.21 0.79
C ASN A 102 6.04 -11.69 1.08
N SER A 103 5.40 -12.31 2.08
CA SER A 103 5.59 -13.73 2.39
C SER A 103 4.80 -14.68 1.45
N ILE A 104 3.92 -14.18 0.60
CA ILE A 104 3.05 -15.01 -0.27
C ILE A 104 3.87 -15.90 -1.22
N PRO A 105 4.87 -15.39 -1.99
CA PRO A 105 5.65 -16.24 -2.91
C PRO A 105 6.35 -17.40 -2.21
N GLU A 106 6.94 -17.15 -1.04
CA GLU A 106 7.62 -18.18 -0.27
C GLU A 106 6.64 -19.26 0.20
N LYS A 107 5.48 -18.86 0.73
CA LYS A 107 4.44 -19.81 1.18
C LYS A 107 3.86 -20.63 0.03
N ILE A 108 3.83 -20.10 -1.19
CA ILE A 108 3.45 -20.86 -2.39
C ILE A 108 4.52 -21.89 -2.72
N LYS A 109 5.80 -21.48 -2.73
CA LYS A 109 6.93 -22.35 -3.06
C LYS A 109 7.13 -23.49 -2.06
N THR A 110 6.96 -23.20 -0.76
CA THR A 110 7.18 -24.20 0.32
C THR A 110 5.95 -25.07 0.60
N GLY A 111 4.79 -24.79 -0.03
CA GLY A 111 3.55 -25.51 0.26
C GLY A 111 2.87 -25.09 1.58
N GLU A 112 3.42 -24.12 2.32
CA GLU A 112 2.80 -23.63 3.55
C GLU A 112 1.41 -23.04 3.32
N LEU A 113 1.08 -22.64 2.08
CA LEU A 113 -0.25 -22.13 1.72
C LEU A 113 -1.37 -23.14 2.03
N ASP A 114 -1.09 -24.45 2.00
CA ASP A 114 -2.06 -25.51 2.32
C ASP A 114 -2.61 -25.34 3.74
N LEU A 115 -1.79 -24.92 4.69
CA LEU A 115 -2.21 -24.67 6.08
C LEU A 115 -3.24 -23.52 6.21
N TYR A 116 -3.31 -22.64 5.21
CA TYR A 116 -4.27 -21.54 5.16
C TYR A 116 -5.55 -21.95 4.45
N LEU A 117 -5.45 -22.83 3.45
CA LEU A 117 -6.59 -23.34 2.68
C LEU A 117 -7.48 -24.26 3.51
N THR A 118 -6.91 -24.98 4.47
CA THR A 118 -7.67 -25.88 5.36
C THR A 118 -8.53 -25.16 6.41
N LYS A 119 -8.37 -23.86 6.59
CA LYS A 119 -9.09 -23.10 7.64
C LYS A 119 -10.26 -22.30 7.05
N PRO A 120 -11.41 -22.22 7.76
CA PRO A 120 -12.61 -21.53 7.30
C PRO A 120 -12.47 -20.01 7.41
N ALA A 121 -11.43 -19.42 6.84
CA ALA A 121 -11.16 -17.99 6.82
C ALA A 121 -10.66 -17.55 5.44
N ASN A 122 -10.86 -16.28 5.09
CA ASN A 122 -10.32 -15.76 3.84
C ASN A 122 -8.79 -15.78 3.88
N VAL A 123 -8.20 -16.57 2.99
CA VAL A 123 -6.74 -16.81 2.94
C VAL A 123 -5.97 -15.51 2.76
N LEU A 124 -6.39 -14.66 1.80
CA LEU A 124 -5.72 -13.38 1.53
C LEU A 124 -5.76 -12.45 2.74
N LEU A 125 -6.93 -12.28 3.38
CA LEU A 125 -7.05 -11.45 4.59
C LEU A 125 -6.17 -11.95 5.72
N ARG A 126 -6.08 -13.26 5.89
CA ARG A 126 -5.23 -13.83 6.93
C ARG A 126 -3.75 -13.59 6.65
N LEU A 127 -3.29 -13.87 5.43
CA LEU A 127 -1.91 -13.60 5.01
C LEU A 127 -1.55 -12.13 5.19
N THR A 128 -2.45 -11.22 4.78
CA THR A 128 -2.27 -9.77 4.90
C THR A 128 -2.00 -9.33 6.35
N PHE A 129 -2.83 -9.80 7.31
CA PHE A 129 -2.80 -9.29 8.69
C PHE A 129 -2.02 -10.17 9.68
N GLU A 130 -1.49 -11.29 9.25
CA GLU A 130 -0.73 -12.19 10.14
C GLU A 130 0.61 -11.60 10.56
N GLN A 131 1.23 -10.77 9.71
CA GLN A 131 2.56 -10.19 9.94
C GLN A 131 2.55 -8.67 10.06
N VAL A 132 1.54 -8.12 10.74
CA VAL A 132 1.50 -6.68 11.09
C VAL A 132 2.77 -6.30 11.87
N ASN A 133 3.38 -5.15 11.53
CA ASN A 133 4.57 -4.64 12.17
C ASN A 133 4.32 -3.32 12.91
N PRO A 134 3.91 -3.36 14.18
CA PRO A 134 3.68 -2.15 14.98
C PRO A 134 4.94 -1.28 15.17
N GLY A 135 6.15 -1.85 14.98
CA GLY A 135 7.41 -1.12 15.07
C GLY A 135 7.58 -0.05 13.98
N ALA A 136 6.87 -0.18 12.86
CA ALA A 136 6.84 0.84 11.81
C ALA A 136 5.80 1.96 12.07
N ALA A 137 4.89 1.80 13.03
CA ALA A 137 3.85 2.80 13.32
C ALA A 137 4.38 4.21 13.66
N PRO A 138 5.52 4.39 14.36
CA PRO A 138 6.11 5.71 14.57
C PRO A 138 6.46 6.46 13.27
N LEU A 139 6.72 5.75 12.15
CA LEU A 139 6.95 6.36 10.85
C LEU A 139 5.73 7.13 10.33
N ILE A 140 4.52 6.71 10.71
CA ILE A 140 3.27 7.41 10.35
C ILE A 140 3.30 8.83 10.94
N PHE A 141 3.68 8.96 12.21
CA PHE A 141 3.78 10.29 12.86
C PHE A 141 4.88 11.14 12.27
N LEU A 142 6.04 10.54 11.96
CA LEU A 142 7.14 11.23 11.26
C LEU A 142 6.67 11.74 9.90
N SER A 143 6.00 10.91 9.10
CA SER A 143 5.51 11.27 7.77
C SER A 143 4.46 12.38 7.82
N ILE A 144 3.55 12.34 8.80
CA ILE A 144 2.59 13.43 9.05
C ILE A 144 3.35 14.74 9.37
N GLY A 145 4.40 14.68 10.20
CA GLY A 145 5.25 15.83 10.48
C GLY A 145 5.89 16.42 9.22
N ILE A 146 6.37 15.57 8.29
CA ILE A 146 6.94 15.99 7.00
C ILE A 146 5.87 16.69 6.15
N VAL A 147 4.65 16.14 6.06
CA VAL A 147 3.54 16.76 5.32
C VAL A 147 3.21 18.13 5.89
N LEU A 148 3.05 18.24 7.22
CA LEU A 148 2.75 19.50 7.88
C LEU A 148 3.86 20.55 7.66
N TYR A 149 5.12 20.12 7.72
CA TYR A 149 6.27 20.98 7.39
C TYR A 149 6.21 21.49 5.94
N GLY A 150 5.93 20.60 4.97
CA GLY A 150 5.76 21.01 3.57
C GLY A 150 4.60 21.99 3.36
N CYS A 151 3.46 21.76 4.02
CA CYS A 151 2.33 22.68 3.98
C CYS A 151 2.68 24.05 4.57
N SER A 152 3.48 24.09 5.64
CA SER A 152 3.92 25.35 6.26
C SER A 152 4.86 26.15 5.35
N LEU A 153 5.77 25.46 4.63
CA LEU A 153 6.68 26.09 3.65
C LEU A 153 5.92 26.75 2.50
N GLN A 154 4.81 26.18 2.08
CA GLN A 154 3.97 26.69 0.98
C GLN A 154 2.92 27.70 1.46
N GLY A 155 2.74 27.88 2.77
CA GLY A 155 1.67 28.71 3.33
C GLY A 155 0.27 28.19 3.02
N MET A 156 0.10 26.87 2.87
CA MET A 156 -1.19 26.25 2.54
C MET A 156 -2.18 26.44 3.67
N LYS A 157 -3.40 26.91 3.35
CA LYS A 157 -4.49 26.98 4.31
C LYS A 157 -5.10 25.59 4.50
N LEU A 158 -4.84 24.98 5.64
CA LEU A 158 -5.37 23.66 6.01
C LEU A 158 -6.80 23.80 6.57
N ALA A 159 -7.78 24.01 5.68
CA ALA A 159 -9.19 23.90 6.08
C ALA A 159 -9.51 22.44 6.47
N MET A 160 -10.36 22.25 7.47
CA MET A 160 -10.74 20.92 7.97
C MET A 160 -11.24 19.99 6.84
N GLY A 161 -11.99 20.52 5.90
CA GLY A 161 -12.47 19.77 4.74
C GLY A 161 -11.35 19.25 3.83
N LYS A 162 -10.30 20.07 3.60
CA LYS A 162 -9.11 19.64 2.83
C LYS A 162 -8.33 18.54 3.55
N VAL A 163 -8.13 18.68 4.86
CA VAL A 163 -7.45 17.66 5.68
C VAL A 163 -8.20 16.33 5.64
N ALA A 164 -9.52 16.38 5.78
CA ALA A 164 -10.36 15.18 5.69
C ALA A 164 -10.28 14.55 4.28
N ALA A 165 -10.38 15.34 3.23
CA ALA A 165 -10.25 14.85 1.86
C ALA A 165 -8.86 14.25 1.58
N TYR A 166 -7.79 14.88 2.08
CA TYR A 166 -6.43 14.36 2.00
C TYR A 166 -6.28 13.01 2.72
N ALA A 167 -6.82 12.90 3.95
CA ALA A 167 -6.78 11.64 4.70
C ALA A 167 -7.52 10.52 3.94
N VAL A 168 -8.68 10.81 3.34
CA VAL A 168 -9.40 9.86 2.49
C VAL A 168 -8.57 9.49 1.26
N ALA A 169 -7.93 10.47 0.60
CA ALA A 169 -7.06 10.22 -0.55
C ALA A 169 -5.86 9.33 -0.19
N ILE A 170 -5.20 9.56 0.95
CA ILE A 170 -4.10 8.72 1.45
C ILE A 170 -4.58 7.28 1.67
N LEU A 171 -5.71 7.07 2.36
CA LEU A 171 -6.26 5.73 2.58
C LEU A 171 -6.63 5.05 1.27
N PHE A 172 -7.21 5.78 0.32
CA PHE A 172 -7.59 5.25 -0.97
C PHE A 172 -6.37 4.85 -1.82
N MET A 173 -5.32 5.66 -1.82
CA MET A 173 -4.07 5.35 -2.49
C MET A 173 -3.27 4.23 -1.78
N SER A 174 -3.39 4.11 -0.45
CA SER A 174 -2.84 2.95 0.28
C SER A 174 -3.52 1.64 -0.13
N VAL A 175 -4.83 1.67 -0.46
CA VAL A 175 -5.52 0.50 -1.03
C VAL A 175 -4.98 0.17 -2.43
N LEU A 176 -4.72 1.18 -3.27
CA LEU A 176 -4.09 0.94 -4.58
C LEU A 176 -2.71 0.28 -4.42
N TYR A 177 -1.88 0.82 -3.52
CA TYR A 177 -0.57 0.26 -3.26
C TYR A 177 -0.65 -1.21 -2.81
N TYR A 178 -1.54 -1.51 -1.85
CA TYR A 178 -1.82 -2.90 -1.42
C TYR A 178 -2.23 -3.80 -2.59
N VAL A 179 -3.11 -3.32 -3.46
CA VAL A 179 -3.60 -4.08 -4.61
C VAL A 179 -2.47 -4.43 -5.57
N LEU A 180 -1.58 -3.47 -5.86
CA LEU A 180 -0.42 -3.69 -6.73
C LEU A 180 0.55 -4.72 -6.14
N GLU A 181 0.87 -4.60 -4.85
CA GLU A 181 1.69 -5.55 -4.11
C GLU A 181 1.11 -6.98 -4.21
N VAL A 182 -0.19 -7.15 -3.96
CA VAL A 182 -0.84 -8.46 -4.03
C VAL A 182 -0.82 -9.01 -5.47
N ILE A 183 -1.04 -8.18 -6.49
CA ILE A 183 -0.98 -8.60 -7.90
C ILE A 183 0.41 -9.16 -8.21
N ILE A 184 1.46 -8.42 -7.86
CA ILE A 184 2.84 -8.82 -8.19
C ILE A 184 3.24 -10.09 -7.44
N ARG A 185 2.95 -10.19 -6.13
CA ARG A 185 3.22 -11.40 -5.36
C ARG A 185 2.37 -12.61 -5.81
N SER A 186 1.17 -12.36 -6.37
CA SER A 186 0.32 -13.43 -6.92
C SER A 186 0.87 -14.03 -8.21
N THR A 187 1.83 -13.39 -8.89
CA THR A 187 2.50 -13.99 -10.06
C THR A 187 3.24 -15.28 -9.72
N ALA A 188 3.62 -15.48 -8.44
CA ALA A 188 4.24 -16.72 -7.96
C ALA A 188 3.36 -17.97 -8.10
N PHE A 189 2.04 -17.83 -8.30
CA PHE A 189 1.17 -18.96 -8.62
C PHE A 189 1.41 -19.50 -10.03
N PHE A 190 1.93 -18.69 -10.94
CA PHE A 190 2.04 -19.01 -12.38
C PHE A 190 3.49 -19.19 -12.82
N PHE A 191 4.44 -18.62 -12.09
CA PHE A 191 5.87 -18.64 -12.43
C PHE A 191 6.67 -19.26 -11.29
N ILE A 192 7.68 -20.08 -11.64
CA ILE A 192 8.59 -20.72 -10.67
C ILE A 192 9.39 -19.67 -9.88
N SER A 193 9.73 -18.54 -10.52
CA SER A 193 10.39 -17.41 -9.88
C SER A 193 9.63 -16.12 -10.18
N ALA A 194 9.18 -15.45 -9.12
CA ALA A 194 8.57 -14.13 -9.17
C ALA A 194 9.61 -12.99 -9.01
N ASP A 195 10.91 -13.33 -8.89
CA ASP A 195 11.97 -12.40 -8.53
C ASP A 195 12.11 -11.25 -9.55
N GLY A 196 11.97 -11.57 -10.85
CA GLY A 196 12.01 -10.56 -11.91
C GLY A 196 10.86 -9.55 -11.83
N ALA A 197 9.63 -10.00 -11.50
CA ALA A 197 8.49 -9.11 -11.31
C ALA A 197 8.66 -8.21 -10.09
N THR A 198 9.22 -8.75 -9.01
CA THR A 198 9.55 -8.01 -7.80
C THR A 198 10.62 -6.95 -8.05
N GLN A 199 11.69 -7.29 -8.78
CA GLN A 199 12.74 -6.32 -9.13
C GLN A 199 12.23 -5.18 -10.00
N LEU A 200 11.36 -5.47 -10.98
CA LEU A 200 10.72 -4.43 -11.80
C LEU A 200 9.83 -3.50 -10.96
N GLU A 201 9.12 -4.08 -9.99
CA GLU A 201 8.33 -3.30 -9.03
C GLU A 201 9.21 -2.38 -8.21
N ASP A 202 10.27 -2.91 -7.59
CA ASP A 202 11.18 -2.16 -6.73
C ASP A 202 11.81 -0.98 -7.49
N CYS A 203 12.31 -1.21 -8.71
CA CYS A 203 12.85 -0.13 -9.58
C CYS A 203 11.78 0.91 -9.94
N GLY A 204 10.56 0.48 -10.29
CA GLY A 204 9.47 1.39 -10.63
C GLY A 204 8.99 2.20 -9.42
N LEU A 205 8.94 1.55 -8.27
CA LEU A 205 8.56 2.18 -7.01
C LEU A 205 9.60 3.23 -6.59
N GLU A 206 10.89 2.86 -6.61
CA GLU A 206 11.99 3.78 -6.27
C GLU A 206 11.95 5.04 -7.13
N LEU A 207 11.73 4.92 -8.44
CA LEU A 207 11.59 6.05 -9.34
C LEU A 207 10.38 6.94 -8.96
N CYS A 208 9.24 6.33 -8.66
CA CYS A 208 8.01 7.04 -8.26
C CYS A 208 8.06 7.61 -6.83
N MET A 209 8.97 7.14 -5.98
CA MET A 209 9.28 7.75 -4.68
C MET A 209 10.05 9.05 -4.82
N GLN A 210 10.90 9.14 -5.84
CA GLN A 210 11.78 10.29 -6.04
C GLN A 210 11.12 11.38 -6.89
N LEU A 211 10.27 11.00 -7.87
CA LEU A 211 9.70 11.92 -8.84
C LEU A 211 8.17 11.87 -8.85
N PRO A 212 7.50 13.03 -8.72
CA PRO A 212 6.05 13.11 -8.90
C PRO A 212 5.63 12.63 -10.29
N GLY A 213 4.52 11.91 -10.35
CA GLY A 213 4.01 11.33 -11.59
C GLY A 213 3.77 12.34 -12.72
N THR A 214 3.47 13.58 -12.39
CA THR A 214 3.26 14.65 -13.39
C THR A 214 4.52 15.02 -14.15
N LEU A 215 5.71 14.65 -13.66
CA LEU A 215 6.99 14.86 -14.34
C LEU A 215 7.27 13.79 -15.40
N PHE A 216 6.50 12.71 -15.45
CA PHE A 216 6.65 11.69 -16.47
C PHE A 216 5.97 12.11 -17.78
N TYR A 217 6.66 11.88 -18.91
CA TYR A 217 6.19 12.19 -20.25
C TYR A 217 6.21 10.95 -21.16
N GLY A 218 5.40 10.97 -22.21
CA GLY A 218 5.39 9.94 -23.24
C GLY A 218 5.06 8.54 -22.66
N VAL A 219 5.90 7.57 -23.02
CA VAL A 219 5.72 6.15 -22.63
C VAL A 219 5.81 5.96 -21.11
N TYR A 220 6.70 6.68 -20.42
CA TYR A 220 6.83 6.59 -18.96
C TYR A 220 5.55 7.02 -18.24
N LYS A 221 4.87 8.06 -18.72
CA LYS A 221 3.58 8.47 -18.18
C LYS A 221 2.53 7.36 -18.36
N MET A 222 2.48 6.71 -19.51
CA MET A 222 1.57 5.60 -19.77
C MET A 222 1.85 4.42 -18.83
N ILE A 223 3.11 4.07 -18.63
CA ILE A 223 3.51 2.98 -17.73
C ILE A 223 3.09 3.30 -16.29
N PHE A 224 3.50 4.47 -15.74
CA PHE A 224 3.31 4.81 -14.33
C PHE A 224 1.92 5.37 -13.99
N TYR A 225 1.02 5.50 -14.97
CA TYR A 225 -0.38 5.88 -14.76
C TYR A 225 -1.36 4.74 -15.05
N MET A 226 -1.01 3.81 -15.97
CA MET A 226 -1.94 2.79 -16.46
C MET A 226 -1.48 1.35 -16.20
N VAL A 227 -0.18 1.05 -16.34
CA VAL A 227 0.34 -0.33 -16.23
C VAL A 227 0.80 -0.65 -14.80
N LEU A 228 1.60 0.24 -14.23
CA LEU A 228 2.08 0.19 -12.85
C LEU A 228 1.80 1.55 -12.20
N PRO A 229 0.57 1.83 -11.77
CA PRO A 229 0.13 3.17 -11.42
C PRO A 229 0.72 3.71 -10.10
N TYR A 230 2.02 3.48 -9.87
CA TYR A 230 2.76 4.03 -8.73
C TYR A 230 2.91 5.56 -8.81
N GLY A 231 2.95 6.13 -10.02
CA GLY A 231 3.10 7.56 -10.23
C GLY A 231 1.95 8.41 -9.68
N ILE A 232 0.76 7.85 -9.49
CA ILE A 232 -0.39 8.59 -8.96
C ILE A 232 -0.51 8.50 -7.43
N ILE A 233 0.14 7.53 -6.79
CA ILE A 233 -0.07 7.16 -5.38
C ILE A 233 0.16 8.35 -4.44
N ALA A 234 1.29 9.03 -4.53
CA ALA A 234 1.58 10.21 -3.72
C ALA A 234 1.26 11.52 -4.45
N THR A 235 1.29 11.52 -5.79
CA THR A 235 1.03 12.70 -6.61
C THR A 235 -0.39 13.24 -6.42
N TYR A 236 -1.41 12.39 -6.44
CA TYR A 236 -2.80 12.83 -6.34
C TYR A 236 -3.17 13.39 -4.96
N PRO A 237 -2.81 12.74 -3.82
CA PRO A 237 -3.00 13.36 -2.51
C PRO A 237 -2.28 14.70 -2.37
N THR A 238 -1.06 14.83 -2.90
CA THR A 238 -0.30 16.08 -2.85
C THR A 238 -1.00 17.18 -3.66
N LEU A 239 -1.41 16.90 -4.89
CA LEU A 239 -2.14 17.85 -5.74
C LEU A 239 -3.48 18.27 -5.11
N LEU A 240 -4.13 17.39 -4.35
CA LEU A 240 -5.36 17.74 -3.63
C LEU A 240 -5.09 18.81 -2.57
N LEU A 241 -4.00 18.73 -1.83
CA LEU A 241 -3.60 19.78 -0.87
C LEU A 241 -3.18 21.07 -1.56
N ALA A 242 -2.49 20.96 -2.71
CA ALA A 242 -1.97 22.08 -3.49
C ALA A 242 -3.01 22.74 -4.42
N ASP A 243 -4.31 22.36 -4.33
CA ASP A 243 -5.39 22.81 -5.22
C ASP A 243 -5.16 22.55 -6.72
N GLY A 244 -4.26 21.61 -7.03
CA GLY A 244 -3.90 21.22 -8.41
C GLY A 244 -4.63 19.98 -8.92
N LEU A 245 -5.47 19.31 -8.12
CA LEU A 245 -6.17 18.10 -8.51
C LEU A 245 -7.39 18.41 -9.38
N SER A 246 -7.36 18.02 -10.65
CA SER A 246 -8.50 18.18 -11.55
C SER A 246 -9.57 17.08 -11.36
N ALA A 247 -10.82 17.37 -11.75
CA ALA A 247 -11.89 16.37 -11.73
C ALA A 247 -11.55 15.13 -12.58
N GLY A 248 -10.86 15.31 -13.71
CA GLY A 248 -10.38 14.22 -14.56
C GLY A 248 -9.37 13.30 -13.85
N MET A 249 -8.43 13.88 -13.09
CA MET A 249 -7.48 13.10 -12.28
C MET A 249 -8.18 12.32 -11.17
N LEU A 250 -9.22 12.89 -10.59
CA LEU A 250 -10.01 12.23 -9.55
C LEU A 250 -10.75 11.00 -10.12
N VAL A 251 -11.44 11.18 -11.26
CA VAL A 251 -12.13 10.08 -11.97
C VAL A 251 -11.12 9.01 -12.40
N HIS A 252 -9.96 9.41 -12.94
CA HIS A 252 -8.90 8.48 -13.30
C HIS A 252 -8.41 7.69 -12.09
N GLY A 253 -8.09 8.34 -10.96
CA GLY A 253 -7.62 7.67 -9.74
C GLY A 253 -8.62 6.65 -9.22
N VAL A 254 -9.92 7.02 -9.16
CA VAL A 254 -10.98 6.08 -8.77
C VAL A 254 -11.09 4.91 -9.75
N GLY A 255 -11.07 5.20 -11.05
CA GLY A 255 -11.14 4.18 -12.10
C GLY A 255 -9.99 3.17 -12.00
N VAL A 256 -8.76 3.65 -11.82
CA VAL A 256 -7.56 2.81 -11.67
C VAL A 256 -7.71 1.89 -10.45
N VAL A 257 -8.08 2.42 -9.28
CA VAL A 257 -8.25 1.59 -8.08
C VAL A 257 -9.30 0.51 -8.29
N VAL A 258 -10.45 0.84 -8.88
CA VAL A 258 -11.53 -0.13 -9.13
C VAL A 258 -11.09 -1.22 -10.10
N VAL A 259 -10.44 -0.85 -11.20
CA VAL A 259 -9.97 -1.79 -12.22
C VAL A 259 -8.91 -2.74 -11.64
N PHE A 260 -7.90 -2.20 -10.96
CA PHE A 260 -6.83 -3.00 -10.37
C PHE A 260 -7.34 -3.86 -9.21
N PHE A 261 -8.29 -3.38 -8.41
CA PHE A 261 -8.91 -4.18 -7.35
C PHE A 261 -9.69 -5.37 -7.93
N ALA A 262 -10.46 -5.16 -9.00
CA ALA A 262 -11.15 -6.23 -9.70
C ALA A 262 -10.15 -7.23 -10.31
N PHE A 263 -9.09 -6.74 -10.95
CA PHE A 263 -8.02 -7.57 -11.52
C PHE A 263 -7.31 -8.41 -10.44
N MET A 264 -6.97 -7.81 -9.30
CA MET A 264 -6.39 -8.52 -8.14
C MET A 264 -7.27 -9.70 -7.70
N ILE A 265 -8.58 -9.48 -7.55
CA ILE A 265 -9.50 -10.56 -7.13
C ILE A 265 -9.54 -11.69 -8.17
N ILE A 266 -9.56 -11.35 -9.45
CA ILE A 266 -9.58 -12.33 -10.54
C ILE A 266 -8.27 -13.14 -10.54
N LEU A 267 -7.12 -12.44 -10.49
CA LEU A 267 -5.79 -13.05 -10.49
C LEU A 267 -5.58 -13.96 -9.28
N TRP A 268 -5.95 -13.49 -8.09
CA TRP A 268 -5.85 -14.27 -6.85
C TRP A 268 -6.69 -15.55 -6.92
N ARG A 269 -7.95 -15.43 -7.40
CA ARG A 269 -8.83 -16.60 -7.55
C ARG A 269 -8.31 -17.57 -8.61
N ALA A 270 -7.78 -17.08 -9.71
CA ALA A 270 -7.18 -17.92 -10.75
C ALA A 270 -5.93 -18.62 -10.21
N GLY A 271 -5.07 -17.89 -9.47
CA GLY A 271 -3.88 -18.45 -8.82
C GLY A 271 -4.22 -19.58 -7.84
N LEU A 272 -5.21 -19.38 -6.97
CA LEU A 272 -5.66 -20.44 -6.06
C LEU A 272 -6.20 -21.69 -6.78
N ARG A 273 -6.81 -21.53 -7.96
CA ARG A 273 -7.27 -22.68 -8.76
C ARG A 273 -6.12 -23.40 -9.45
N HIS A 274 -5.06 -22.69 -9.80
CA HIS A 274 -3.86 -23.23 -10.44
C HIS A 274 -2.89 -23.85 -9.44
N TYR A 275 -3.01 -23.44 -8.17
CA TYR A 275 -2.14 -23.92 -7.10
C TYR A 275 -2.41 -25.41 -6.81
N ASN A 276 -1.41 -26.24 -7.11
CA ASN A 276 -1.37 -27.65 -6.72
C ASN A 276 -0.50 -27.73 -5.45
N GLY A 277 -1.08 -28.17 -4.34
CA GLY A 277 -0.33 -28.38 -3.10
C GLY A 277 0.82 -29.36 -3.28
N VAL A 278 1.82 -29.29 -2.43
CA VAL A 278 3.04 -30.16 -2.47
C VAL A 278 2.71 -31.66 -2.45
N ASN A 279 1.53 -32.04 -1.95
CA ASN A 279 1.09 -33.44 -1.86
C ASN A 279 0.47 -34.01 -3.15
N SER A 280 0.45 -33.27 -4.25
CA SER A 280 -0.12 -33.70 -5.54
C SER A 280 0.92 -34.11 -6.60
N GLN A 281 2.21 -34.26 -6.18
CA GLN A 281 3.27 -34.86 -6.99
C GLN A 281 3.56 -36.28 -6.58
#